data_ad2f4b9661b1bd90d6710abe0f681042
#
_entry.id   ad2f4b9661b1bd90d6710abe0f681042
#
_cell.length_a   1.000
_cell.length_b   1.000
_cell.length_c   1.000
_cell.angle_alpha   90.00
_cell.angle_beta   90.00
_cell.angle_gamma   90.00
#
_symmetry.space_group_name_H-M   'P 1'
#
loop_
_entity.id
_entity.type
_entity.pdbx_description
1 polymer ?
#
loop_
_entity_poly.entity_id
_entity_poly.type
_entity_poly.pdbx_seq_one_letter_code
_entity_poly.pdbx_strand_id
1 'polypeptide(L)'
;MSDYQISPVYPGDTRTLADVKALLQQEGIRLDPHVDYTCVMYDEEYHAIATGSCFGNTLRCLAVSHDHQGESLMNEIVSHLIQYEYDRGIIHLFLYTKCSSALFFGDLGFHEVARVPDQVVFMEKDPNGFTCYLDHLAGKK
;
A
#
# COMPACT_ATOMS: atom_id res chain seq x y z
N MET A 1 9.99 7.04 11.96
CA MET A 1 8.73 6.36 12.33
C MET A 1 7.68 7.41 12.64
N SER A 2 6.48 7.26 12.12
CA SER A 2 5.43 8.23 12.40
C SER A 2 4.76 7.92 13.73
N ASP A 3 4.15 8.95 14.33
CA ASP A 3 3.37 8.79 15.57
C ASP A 3 1.94 8.36 15.30
N TYR A 4 1.58 8.18 14.03
CA TYR A 4 0.22 7.81 13.64
C TYR A 4 0.03 6.30 13.69
N GLN A 5 -1.19 5.88 14.04
CA GLN A 5 -1.52 4.46 14.10
C GLN A 5 -2.31 4.05 12.87
N ILE A 6 -2.04 2.83 12.39
CA ILE A 6 -2.77 2.23 11.29
C ILE A 6 -3.89 1.37 11.90
N SER A 7 -5.11 1.60 11.44
CA SER A 7 -6.29 0.88 11.90
C SER A 7 -6.99 0.18 10.74
N PRO A 8 -7.55 -1.02 10.98
CA PRO A 8 -8.38 -1.65 9.95
C PRO A 8 -9.70 -0.91 9.80
N VAL A 9 -10.26 -0.96 8.59
CA VAL A 9 -11.57 -0.41 8.29
C VAL A 9 -12.54 -1.57 8.17
N TYR A 10 -13.56 -1.61 9.02
CA TYR A 10 -14.53 -2.69 9.01
C TYR A 10 -15.70 -2.36 8.09
N PRO A 11 -16.29 -3.37 7.43
CA PRO A 11 -17.36 -3.12 6.44
C PRO A 11 -18.56 -2.35 6.96
N GLY A 12 -18.86 -2.46 8.26
CA GLY A 12 -19.99 -1.75 8.86
C GLY A 12 -19.68 -0.33 9.31
N ASP A 13 -18.43 0.10 9.22
CA ASP A 13 -18.01 1.43 9.68
C ASP A 13 -18.15 2.44 8.53
N THR A 14 -19.36 2.94 8.35
CA THR A 14 -19.69 3.85 7.26
C THR A 14 -18.96 5.18 7.35
N ARG A 15 -18.68 5.64 8.58
CA ARG A 15 -17.97 6.91 8.79
C ARG A 15 -16.52 6.80 8.31
N THR A 16 -15.82 5.77 8.72
CA THR A 16 -14.43 5.56 8.32
C THR A 16 -14.33 5.32 6.81
N LEU A 17 -15.29 4.57 6.24
CA LEU A 17 -15.33 4.36 4.80
C LEU A 17 -15.52 5.69 4.05
N ALA A 18 -16.34 6.59 4.57
CA ALA A 18 -16.52 7.92 3.97
C ALA A 18 -15.23 8.73 4.01
N ASP A 19 -14.49 8.65 5.11
CA ASP A 19 -13.21 9.35 5.24
C ASP A 19 -12.18 8.80 4.25
N VAL A 20 -12.14 7.48 4.06
CA VAL A 20 -11.25 6.85 3.08
C VAL A 20 -11.61 7.28 1.66
N LYS A 21 -12.90 7.28 1.34
CA LYS A 21 -13.37 7.74 0.02
C LYS A 21 -12.99 9.18 -0.25
N ALA A 22 -13.13 10.05 0.74
CA ALA A 22 -12.78 11.47 0.61
C ALA A 22 -11.28 11.63 0.34
N LEU A 23 -10.43 10.87 1.05
CA LEU A 23 -8.99 10.91 0.83
C LEU A 23 -8.62 10.42 -0.57
N LEU A 24 -9.18 9.30 -1.00
CA LEU A 24 -8.91 8.76 -2.33
C LEU A 24 -9.32 9.76 -3.42
N GLN A 25 -10.50 10.37 -3.26
CA GLN A 25 -11.00 11.35 -4.20
C GLN A 25 -10.09 12.59 -4.24
N GLN A 26 -9.64 13.04 -3.08
CA GLN A 26 -8.74 14.18 -2.97
C GLN A 26 -7.43 13.92 -3.71
N GLU A 27 -6.90 12.70 -3.64
CA GLU A 27 -5.64 12.34 -4.27
C GLU A 27 -5.79 11.79 -5.70
N GLY A 28 -7.00 11.82 -6.24
CA GLY A 28 -7.25 11.39 -7.61
C GLY A 28 -7.14 9.88 -7.80
N ILE A 29 -7.30 9.11 -6.74
CA ILE A 29 -7.24 7.65 -6.79
C ILE A 29 -8.66 7.10 -6.89
N ARG A 30 -8.87 6.22 -7.86
CA ARG A 30 -10.18 5.61 -8.06
C ARG A 30 -10.46 4.60 -6.95
N LEU A 31 -11.63 4.70 -6.33
CA LEU A 31 -12.07 3.71 -5.36
C LEU A 31 -12.45 2.41 -6.07
N ASP A 32 -11.88 1.31 -5.59
CA ASP A 32 -12.26 -0.03 -6.04
C ASP A 32 -13.27 -0.59 -5.04
N PRO A 33 -14.50 -0.93 -5.47
CA PRO A 33 -15.50 -1.48 -4.55
C PRO A 33 -15.20 -2.92 -4.13
N HIS A 34 -14.30 -3.59 -4.83
CA HIS A 34 -13.96 -4.99 -4.56
C HIS A 34 -12.63 -5.08 -3.83
N VAL A 35 -12.70 -4.98 -2.49
CA VAL A 35 -11.51 -5.14 -1.65
C VAL A 35 -11.83 -6.06 -0.49
N ASP A 36 -10.81 -6.81 -0.03
CA ASP A 36 -10.94 -7.75 1.09
C ASP A 36 -10.60 -7.08 2.42
N TYR A 37 -9.71 -6.12 2.38
CA TYR A 37 -9.17 -5.47 3.57
C TYR A 37 -8.78 -4.04 3.22
N THR A 38 -9.10 -3.13 4.10
CA THR A 38 -8.68 -1.73 4.00
C THR A 38 -8.13 -1.26 5.34
N CYS A 39 -7.05 -0.50 5.31
CA CYS A 39 -6.52 0.15 6.50
C CYS A 39 -6.48 1.66 6.28
N VAL A 40 -6.45 2.40 7.36
CA VAL A 40 -6.45 3.86 7.34
C VAL A 40 -5.57 4.38 8.46
N MET A 41 -4.95 5.52 8.22
CA MET A 41 -4.15 6.23 9.20
C MET A 41 -4.75 7.62 9.40
N TYR A 42 -4.96 8.00 10.66
CA TYR A 42 -5.49 9.30 11.03
C TYR A 42 -4.43 10.15 11.70
N ASP A 43 -4.50 11.46 11.49
CA ASP A 43 -3.68 12.39 12.25
C ASP A 43 -4.32 12.71 13.62
N GLU A 44 -3.69 13.61 14.37
CA GLU A 44 -4.13 13.98 15.71
C GLU A 44 -5.50 14.67 15.71
N GLU A 45 -5.91 15.24 14.58
CA GLU A 45 -7.20 15.90 14.43
C GLU A 45 -8.26 15.00 13.80
N TYR A 46 -7.97 13.70 13.68
CA TYR A 46 -8.86 12.70 13.08
C TYR A 46 -9.14 12.93 11.60
N HIS A 47 -8.16 13.46 10.87
CA HIS A 47 -8.20 13.50 9.41
C HIS A 47 -7.54 12.24 8.86
N ALA A 48 -8.18 11.60 7.89
CA ALA A 48 -7.57 10.46 7.21
C ALA A 48 -6.42 10.97 6.33
N ILE A 49 -5.20 10.51 6.61
CA ILE A 49 -4.00 10.99 5.94
C ILE A 49 -3.32 9.94 5.06
N ALA A 50 -3.66 8.68 5.25
CA ALA A 50 -3.15 7.60 4.40
C ALA A 50 -4.10 6.43 4.43
N THR A 51 -4.16 5.68 3.35
CA THR A 51 -5.00 4.49 3.23
C THR A 51 -4.40 3.51 2.22
N GLY A 52 -4.79 2.25 2.35
CA GLY A 52 -4.46 1.22 1.39
C GLY A 52 -5.39 0.03 1.55
N SER A 53 -5.54 -0.74 0.50
CA SER A 53 -6.44 -1.89 0.47
C SER A 53 -5.78 -3.08 -0.22
N CYS A 54 -6.34 -4.26 0.03
CA CYS A 54 -5.96 -5.49 -0.63
C CYS A 54 -7.18 -6.16 -1.25
N PHE A 55 -6.99 -6.82 -2.38
CA PHE A 55 -7.96 -7.76 -2.93
C PHE A 55 -7.20 -8.97 -3.44
N GLY A 56 -7.46 -10.14 -2.85
CA GLY A 56 -6.68 -11.34 -3.16
C GLY A 56 -5.21 -11.09 -2.87
N ASN A 57 -4.37 -11.20 -3.89
CA ASN A 57 -2.93 -10.94 -3.79
C ASN A 57 -2.52 -9.59 -4.39
N THR A 58 -3.45 -8.65 -4.55
CA THR A 58 -3.15 -7.33 -5.09
C THR A 58 -3.29 -6.25 -4.03
N LEU A 59 -2.39 -5.26 -4.09
CA LEU A 59 -2.48 -4.05 -3.28
C LEU A 59 -3.15 -2.97 -4.13
N ARG A 60 -4.15 -2.28 -3.55
CA ARG A 60 -5.01 -1.36 -4.29
C ARG A 60 -5.32 -0.11 -3.49
N CYS A 61 -5.74 0.93 -4.17
CA CYS A 61 -6.26 2.16 -3.54
C CYS A 61 -5.27 2.74 -2.53
N LEU A 62 -3.98 2.77 -2.90
CA LEU A 62 -2.92 3.33 -2.05
C LEU A 62 -2.90 4.84 -2.20
N ALA A 63 -3.03 5.55 -1.11
CA ALA A 63 -3.01 7.02 -1.13
C ALA A 63 -2.42 7.59 0.16
N VAL A 64 -1.67 8.67 0.01
CA VAL A 64 -1.20 9.49 1.14
C VAL A 64 -1.60 10.91 0.81
N SER A 65 -2.17 11.62 1.79
CA SER A 65 -2.54 13.01 1.64
C SER A 65 -1.32 13.83 1.19
N HIS A 66 -1.53 14.72 0.20
CA HIS A 66 -0.44 15.54 -0.33
C HIS A 66 0.20 16.42 0.75
N ASP A 67 -0.52 16.74 1.81
CA ASP A 67 0.03 17.52 2.92
C ASP A 67 1.00 16.71 3.80
N HIS A 68 1.00 15.39 3.66
CA HIS A 68 1.78 14.48 4.48
C HIS A 68 2.79 13.66 3.66
N GLN A 69 2.97 13.97 2.41
CA GLN A 69 3.97 13.29 1.58
C GLN A 69 5.37 13.66 2.07
N GLY A 70 6.28 12.70 2.02
CA GLY A 70 7.62 12.89 2.56
C GLY A 70 7.78 12.43 4.00
N GLU A 71 6.69 12.01 4.67
CA GLU A 71 6.72 11.51 6.04
C GLU A 71 6.83 9.99 6.11
N SER A 72 7.11 9.34 4.99
CA SER A 72 7.25 7.87 4.88
C SER A 72 5.94 7.11 5.18
N LEU A 73 4.79 7.75 5.08
CA LEU A 73 3.51 7.11 5.37
C LEU A 73 3.16 6.03 4.36
N MET A 74 3.50 6.23 3.09
CA MET A 74 3.27 5.19 2.07
C MET A 74 4.04 3.91 2.41
N ASN A 75 5.27 4.05 2.89
CA ASN A 75 6.06 2.90 3.33
C ASN A 75 5.38 2.16 4.47
N GLU A 76 4.81 2.88 5.44
CA GLU A 76 4.10 2.25 6.56
C GLU A 76 2.84 1.55 6.11
N ILE A 77 2.04 2.18 5.24
CA ILE A 77 0.81 1.58 4.70
C ILE A 77 1.14 0.31 3.89
N VAL A 78 2.09 0.40 2.98
CA VAL A 78 2.45 -0.75 2.12
C VAL A 78 3.03 -1.88 2.95
N SER A 79 3.90 -1.57 3.91
CA SER A 79 4.49 -2.59 4.79
C SER A 79 3.41 -3.29 5.63
N HIS A 80 2.42 -2.53 6.10
CA HIS A 80 1.28 -3.10 6.83
C HIS A 80 0.49 -4.07 5.96
N LEU A 81 0.21 -3.69 4.70
CA LEU A 81 -0.54 -4.55 3.78
C LEU A 81 0.25 -5.80 3.40
N ILE A 82 1.55 -5.67 3.19
CA ILE A 82 2.41 -6.83 2.91
C ILE A 82 2.36 -7.79 4.08
N GLN A 83 2.48 -7.29 5.31
CA GLN A 83 2.41 -8.13 6.50
C GLN A 83 1.05 -8.80 6.65
N TYR A 84 -0.03 -8.05 6.38
CA TYR A 84 -1.37 -8.61 6.41
C TYR A 84 -1.50 -9.79 5.44
N GLU A 85 -0.99 -9.65 4.22
CA GLU A 85 -1.04 -10.72 3.23
C GLU A 85 -0.16 -11.91 3.62
N TYR A 86 1.05 -11.64 4.12
CA TYR A 86 1.96 -12.71 4.57
C TYR A 86 1.35 -13.50 5.73
N ASP A 87 0.68 -12.83 6.65
CA ASP A 87 0.02 -13.50 7.78
C ASP A 87 -1.10 -14.44 7.30
N ARG A 88 -1.64 -14.19 6.11
CA ARG A 88 -2.63 -15.06 5.47
C ARG A 88 -2.01 -16.11 4.56
N GLY A 89 -0.69 -16.20 4.53
CA GLY A 89 0.02 -17.16 3.66
C GLY A 89 0.16 -16.71 2.22
N ILE A 90 -0.15 -15.46 1.91
CA ILE A 90 -0.06 -14.92 0.54
C ILE A 90 1.26 -14.18 0.42
N ILE A 91 2.21 -14.75 -0.32
CA ILE A 91 3.56 -14.21 -0.45
C ILE A 91 3.91 -13.73 -1.87
N HIS A 92 2.98 -13.88 -2.81
CA HIS A 92 3.14 -13.42 -4.19
C HIS A 92 2.16 -12.28 -4.41
N LEU A 93 2.68 -11.06 -4.47
CA LEU A 93 1.87 -9.85 -4.47
C LEU A 93 2.05 -9.05 -5.76
N PHE A 94 1.00 -8.33 -6.14
CA PHE A 94 0.99 -7.50 -7.35
C PHE A 94 0.42 -6.12 -7.03
N LEU A 95 0.85 -5.12 -7.80
CA LEU A 95 0.26 -3.78 -7.76
C LEU A 95 0.46 -3.06 -9.09
N TYR A 96 -0.34 -2.03 -9.29
CA TYR A 96 -0.13 -1.03 -10.35
C TYR A 96 0.27 0.28 -9.69
N THR A 97 1.21 0.98 -10.29
CA THR A 97 1.65 2.27 -9.76
C THR A 97 2.04 3.22 -10.89
N LYS A 98 2.15 4.50 -10.56
CA LYS A 98 2.69 5.50 -11.50
C LYS A 98 4.15 5.19 -11.77
N CYS A 99 4.62 5.54 -12.96
CA CYS A 99 6.04 5.34 -13.30
C CYS A 99 6.97 6.02 -12.30
N SER A 100 6.58 7.19 -11.80
CA SER A 100 7.37 7.95 -10.83
C SER A 100 7.50 7.25 -9.47
N SER A 101 6.63 6.31 -9.15
CA SER A 101 6.65 5.58 -7.87
C SER A 101 7.27 4.20 -7.97
N ALA A 102 7.65 3.76 -9.16
CA ALA A 102 8.17 2.40 -9.37
C ALA A 102 9.44 2.15 -8.56
N LEU A 103 10.32 3.15 -8.46
CA LEU A 103 11.57 3.00 -7.72
C LEU A 103 11.30 2.75 -6.23
N PHE A 104 10.31 3.46 -5.67
CA PHE A 104 9.91 3.27 -4.28
C PHE A 104 9.47 1.82 -4.02
N PHE A 105 8.61 1.29 -4.89
CA PHE A 105 8.14 -0.08 -4.74
C PHE A 105 9.25 -1.10 -5.01
N GLY A 106 10.20 -0.76 -5.88
CA GLY A 106 11.39 -1.57 -6.10
C GLY A 106 12.18 -1.78 -4.82
N ASP A 107 12.31 -0.75 -4.00
CA ASP A 107 12.99 -0.84 -2.70
C ASP A 107 12.25 -1.75 -1.71
N LEU A 108 10.97 -1.98 -1.92
CA LEU A 108 10.17 -2.88 -1.09
C LEU A 108 10.13 -4.31 -1.62
N GLY A 109 10.88 -4.60 -2.68
CA GLY A 109 11.01 -5.94 -3.23
C GLY A 109 10.11 -6.23 -4.42
N PHE A 110 9.39 -5.23 -4.92
CA PHE A 110 8.61 -5.37 -6.14
C PHE A 110 9.50 -5.17 -7.36
N HIS A 111 9.22 -5.88 -8.44
CA HIS A 111 9.90 -5.66 -9.71
C HIS A 111 8.88 -5.45 -10.82
N GLU A 112 9.31 -4.74 -11.84
CA GLU A 112 8.46 -4.42 -12.98
C GLU A 112 8.17 -5.67 -13.82
N VAL A 113 6.90 -5.86 -14.14
CA VAL A 113 6.45 -6.92 -15.05
C VAL A 113 6.13 -6.34 -16.42
N ALA A 114 5.41 -5.23 -16.43
CA ALA A 114 4.98 -4.56 -17.66
C ALA A 114 4.78 -3.07 -17.38
N ARG A 115 4.87 -2.27 -18.44
CA ARG A 115 4.78 -0.82 -18.31
C ARG A 115 4.07 -0.22 -19.53
N VAL A 116 3.20 0.75 -19.25
CA VAL A 116 2.73 1.68 -20.28
C VAL A 116 3.51 2.98 -20.07
N PRO A 117 4.40 3.37 -21.00
CA PRO A 117 5.27 4.52 -20.79
C PRO A 117 4.51 5.78 -20.36
N ASP A 118 5.05 6.46 -19.35
CA ASP A 118 4.51 7.69 -18.79
C ASP A 118 3.11 7.56 -18.16
N GLN A 119 2.62 6.33 -17.98
CA GLN A 119 1.29 6.10 -17.41
C GLN A 119 1.34 5.21 -16.17
N VAL A 120 1.58 3.92 -16.36
CA VAL A 120 1.44 2.95 -15.27
C VAL A 120 2.48 1.84 -15.39
N VAL A 121 2.90 1.32 -14.24
CA VAL A 121 3.78 0.16 -14.15
C VAL A 121 3.06 -0.92 -13.36
N PHE A 122 3.03 -2.14 -13.91
CA PHE A 122 2.54 -3.32 -13.22
C PHE A 122 3.74 -4.00 -12.58
N MET A 123 3.67 -4.21 -11.27
CA MET A 123 4.78 -4.73 -10.49
C MET A 123 4.38 -5.96 -9.69
N GLU A 124 5.36 -6.82 -9.44
CA GLU A 124 5.15 -8.03 -8.67
C GLU A 124 6.23 -8.21 -7.62
N LYS A 125 5.83 -8.74 -6.47
CA LYS A 125 6.75 -9.18 -5.42
C LYS A 125 6.53 -10.67 -5.26
N ASP A 126 7.49 -11.47 -5.70
CA ASP A 126 7.38 -12.92 -5.74
C ASP A 126 8.10 -13.57 -4.56
N PRO A 127 7.97 -14.91 -4.39
CA PRO A 127 8.66 -15.61 -3.31
C PRO A 127 10.18 -15.44 -3.36
N ASN A 128 10.77 -15.29 -4.53
CA ASN A 128 12.22 -15.06 -4.64
C ASN A 128 12.61 -13.72 -4.04
N GLY A 129 11.79 -12.69 -4.24
CA GLY A 129 12.00 -11.39 -3.61
C GLY A 129 11.96 -11.49 -2.11
N PHE A 130 11.03 -12.27 -1.56
CA PHE A 130 10.95 -12.53 -0.12
C PHE A 130 12.20 -13.26 0.37
N THR A 131 12.64 -14.28 -0.35
CA THR A 131 13.85 -15.04 -0.01
C THR A 131 15.08 -14.13 -0.01
N CYS A 132 15.22 -13.27 -1.00
CA CYS A 132 16.31 -12.30 -1.07
C CYS A 132 16.30 -11.36 0.13
N TYR A 133 15.12 -10.92 0.55
CA TYR A 133 14.97 -10.06 1.72
C TYR A 133 15.42 -10.77 3.00
N LEU A 134 15.02 -12.03 3.18
CA LEU A 134 15.45 -12.83 4.33
C LEU A 134 16.97 -13.03 4.33
N ASP A 135 17.55 -13.30 3.17
CA ASP A 135 18.99 -13.48 3.05
C ASP A 135 19.73 -12.17 3.41
N HIS A 136 19.17 -11.05 3.00
CA HIS A 136 19.74 -9.74 3.34
C HIS A 136 19.73 -9.51 4.87
N LEU A 137 18.62 -9.82 5.53
CA LEU A 137 18.52 -9.69 6.99
C LEU A 137 19.50 -10.60 7.71
N ALA A 138 19.80 -11.78 7.14
CA ALA A 138 20.74 -12.74 7.71
C ALA A 138 22.19 -12.41 7.37
N GLY A 139 22.47 -11.32 6.64
CA GLY A 139 23.80 -10.94 6.23
C GLY A 139 24.34 -11.73 5.03
N LYS A 140 23.48 -12.42 4.31
CA LYS A 140 23.86 -13.16 3.10
C LYS A 140 23.67 -12.24 1.87
N LYS A 141 24.39 -12.54 0.84
CA LYS A 141 24.25 -11.87 -0.45
C LYS A 141 23.47 -12.70 -1.45
#